data_3108db5635f54efd7b546dab0b7aa4ca
#
_entry.id   3108db5635f54efd7b546dab0b7aa4ca
#
_cell.length_a   1.000
_cell.length_b   1.000
_cell.length_c   1.000
_cell.angle_alpha   90.00
_cell.angle_beta   90.00
_cell.angle_gamma   90.00
#
_symmetry.space_group_name_H-M   'P 1'
#
loop_
_entity.id
_entity.type
_entity.pdbx_description
1 polymer ?
#
loop_
_entity_poly.entity_id
_entity_poly.type
_entity_poly.pdbx_seq_one_letter_code
_entity_poly.pdbx_strand_id
1 'polypeptide(L)' 'MTVPRAEKMRITQEVYKQWQEIYGDREDAEAESANWDMLNKAMAEAEEKYKDRPANS' A
#
# COMPACT_ATOMS: atom_id res chain seq x y z
N MET A 1 -11.04 11.45 6.78
CA MET A 1 -9.68 11.96 6.60
C MET A 1 -8.87 11.06 5.69
N THR A 2 -8.25 11.63 4.70
CA THR A 2 -7.49 10.85 3.75
C THR A 2 -6.02 10.77 4.14
N VAL A 3 -5.38 9.72 3.69
CA VAL A 3 -3.95 9.52 3.91
C VAL A 3 -3.19 10.61 3.15
N PRO A 4 -2.18 11.25 3.76
CA PRO A 4 -1.38 12.26 3.05
C PRO A 4 -0.74 11.68 1.79
N ARG A 5 -0.58 12.52 0.79
CA ARG A 5 -0.04 12.08 -0.49
C ARG A 5 1.37 11.49 -0.34
N ALA A 6 2.20 12.13 0.46
CA ALA A 6 3.55 11.63 0.68
C ALA A 6 3.54 10.24 1.29
N GLU A 7 2.62 10.01 2.22
CA GLU A 7 2.49 8.70 2.85
C GLU A 7 2.00 7.64 1.86
N LYS A 8 1.06 8.03 0.99
CA LYS A 8 0.60 7.10 -0.05
C LYS A 8 1.74 6.66 -0.94
N MET A 9 2.58 7.61 -1.33
CA MET A 9 3.72 7.28 -2.18
C MET A 9 4.69 6.35 -1.49
N ARG A 10 4.97 6.60 -0.22
CA ARG A 10 5.86 5.76 0.55
C ARG A 10 5.29 4.34 0.67
N ILE A 11 4.00 4.24 0.96
CA ILE A 11 3.34 2.95 1.09
C ILE A 11 3.40 2.17 -0.23
N THR A 12 3.12 2.86 -1.33
CA THR A 12 3.16 2.23 -2.64
C THR A 12 4.54 1.68 -2.96
N GLN A 13 5.58 2.45 -2.66
CA GLN A 13 6.94 2.02 -2.91
C GLN A 13 7.32 0.84 -2.04
N GLU A 14 6.95 0.86 -0.78
CA GLU A 14 7.26 -0.25 0.12
C GLU A 14 6.54 -1.53 -0.28
N VAL A 15 5.27 -1.41 -0.65
CA VAL A 15 4.50 -2.56 -1.11
C VAL A 15 5.13 -3.17 -2.36
N TYR A 16 5.51 -2.31 -3.30
CA TYR A 16 6.12 -2.79 -4.53
C TYR A 16 7.43 -3.51 -4.25
N LYS A 17 8.23 -2.96 -3.34
CA LYS A 17 9.49 -3.58 -2.97
C LYS A 17 9.27 -4.96 -2.36
N GLN A 18 8.33 -5.07 -1.44
CA GLN A 18 8.02 -6.35 -0.81
C GLN A 18 7.49 -7.34 -1.83
N TRP A 19 6.63 -6.88 -2.72
CA TRP A 19 6.09 -7.71 -3.77
C TRP A 19 7.20 -8.26 -4.66
N GLN A 20 8.15 -7.42 -5.04
CA GLN A 20 9.28 -7.85 -5.86
C GLN A 20 10.12 -8.89 -5.17
N GLU A 21 10.30 -8.77 -3.86
CA GLU A 21 11.08 -9.75 -3.10
C GLU A 21 10.42 -11.12 -3.11
N ILE A 22 9.10 -11.14 -3.16
CA ILE A 22 8.34 -12.39 -3.15
C ILE A 22 8.20 -12.96 -4.55
N TYR A 23 7.85 -12.14 -5.51
CA TYR A 23 7.50 -12.60 -6.86
C TYR A 23 8.57 -12.32 -7.91
N GLY A 24 9.45 -11.38 -7.65
CA GLY A 24 10.51 -11.05 -8.60
C GLY A 24 9.95 -10.44 -9.87
N ASP A 25 10.31 -11.03 -11.00
CA ASP A 25 9.89 -10.54 -12.31
C ASP A 25 8.67 -11.26 -12.87
N ARG A 26 7.93 -11.94 -12.02
CA ARG A 26 6.74 -12.63 -12.48
C ARG A 26 5.71 -11.65 -13.00
N GLU A 27 5.09 -12.01 -14.12
CA GLU A 27 4.07 -11.16 -14.75
C GLU A 27 2.76 -11.91 -14.95
N ASP A 28 2.57 -13.01 -14.24
CA ASP A 28 1.34 -13.77 -14.35
C ASP A 28 0.22 -13.11 -13.55
N ALA A 29 -1.01 -13.59 -13.78
CA ALA A 29 -2.19 -13.00 -13.16
C ALA A 29 -2.15 -13.11 -11.64
N GLU A 30 -1.57 -14.19 -11.13
CA GLU A 30 -1.47 -14.38 -9.69
C GLU A 30 -0.58 -13.32 -9.04
N ALA A 31 0.56 -13.03 -9.67
CA ALA A 31 1.47 -12.00 -9.15
C ALA A 31 0.82 -10.62 -9.20
N GLU A 32 0.11 -10.32 -10.28
CA GLU A 32 -0.61 -9.05 -10.39
C GLU A 32 -1.67 -8.91 -9.33
N SER A 33 -2.45 -9.96 -9.13
CA SER A 33 -3.50 -9.96 -8.12
C SER A 33 -2.91 -9.75 -6.73
N ALA A 34 -1.79 -10.40 -6.45
CA ALA A 34 -1.12 -10.25 -5.15
C ALA A 34 -0.65 -8.81 -4.94
N ASN A 35 -0.16 -8.16 -6.00
CA ASN A 35 0.26 -6.76 -5.91
C ASN A 35 -0.91 -5.87 -5.49
N TRP A 36 -2.05 -6.03 -6.13
CA TRP A 36 -3.24 -5.27 -5.78
C TRP A 36 -3.71 -5.55 -4.37
N ASP A 37 -3.70 -6.82 -3.97
CA ASP A 37 -4.13 -7.20 -2.62
C ASP A 37 -3.22 -6.57 -1.57
N MET A 38 -1.92 -6.64 -1.77
CA MET A 38 -0.96 -6.05 -0.84
C MET A 38 -1.14 -4.54 -0.74
N LEU A 39 -1.33 -3.89 -1.89
CA LEU A 39 -1.50 -2.45 -1.92
C LEU A 39 -2.80 -2.04 -1.23
N ASN A 40 -3.88 -2.73 -1.53
CA ASN A 40 -5.18 -2.43 -0.93
C ASN A 40 -5.14 -2.62 0.58
N LYS A 41 -4.49 -3.68 1.03
CA LYS A 41 -4.37 -3.94 2.46
C LYS A 41 -3.55 -2.85 3.16
N ALA A 42 -2.43 -2.48 2.56
CA ALA A 42 -1.57 -1.44 3.13
C ALA A 42 -2.30 -0.10 3.18
N MET A 43 -3.04 0.23 2.12
CA MET A 43 -3.80 1.48 2.09
C MET A 43 -4.92 1.48 3.12
N ALA A 44 -5.61 0.34 3.28
CA ALA A 44 -6.66 0.24 4.28
C ALA A 44 -6.11 0.43 5.69
N GLU A 45 -4.96 -0.16 5.97
CA GLU A 45 -4.32 0.01 7.27
C GLU A 45 -3.90 1.47 7.50
N ALA A 46 -3.40 2.11 6.47
CA ALA A 46 -3.02 3.52 6.57
C ALA A 46 -4.23 4.40 6.82
N GLU A 47 -5.33 4.15 6.12
CA GLU A 47 -6.56 4.90 6.31
C GLU A 47 -7.08 4.73 7.73
N GLU A 48 -7.02 3.53 8.23
CA GLU A 48 -7.44 3.26 9.61
C GLU A 48 -6.58 4.02 10.61
N LYS A 49 -5.28 4.08 10.34
CA LYS A 49 -4.34 4.79 11.19
C LYS A 49 -4.63 6.30 11.22
N TYR A 50 -4.94 6.88 10.06
CA TYR A 50 -5.19 8.32 9.96
C TYR A 50 -6.63 8.70 10.29
N LYS A 51 -7.51 7.73 10.32
CA LYS A 51 -8.92 7.96 10.59
C LYS A 51 -9.15 8.62 11.94
N ASP A 52 -8.37 8.22 12.94
CA ASP A 52 -8.53 8.70 14.31
C ASP A 52 -7.77 9.99 14.59
N ARG A 53 -7.16 10.56 13.57
CA ARG A 53 -6.37 11.79 13.75
C ARG A 53 -7.10 12.96 13.11
N PRO A 54 -7.54 13.93 13.92
CA PRO A 54 -8.11 15.14 13.35
C PRO A 54 -7.10 15.86 12.49
N ALA A 55 -7.60 16.58 11.48
CA ALA A 55 -6.72 17.25 10.52
C ALA A 55 -5.77 18.23 11.16
N ASN A 56 -6.15 18.77 12.30
CA ASN A 56 -5.39 19.84 12.94
C ASN A 56 -4.70 19.40 14.23
N SER A 57 -4.55 18.13 14.44
CA SER A 57 -3.89 17.64 15.64
C SER A 57 -2.43 17.33 15.39
#